data_cea37a3368e03177f07373b848f133cc
#
_entry.id   cea37a3368e03177f07373b848f133cc
#
_cell.length_a   1.000
_cell.length_b   1.000
_cell.length_c   1.000
_cell.angle_alpha   90.00
_cell.angle_beta   90.00
_cell.angle_gamma   90.00
#
_symmetry.space_group_name_H-M   'P 1'
#
loop_
_entity.id
_entity.type
_entity.pdbx_description
1 polymer ?
#
loop_
_entity_poly.entity_id
_entity_poly.type
_entity_poly.pdbx_seq_one_letter_code
_entity_poly.pdbx_strand_id
1 'polypeptide(L)'
;AMAGFPHHALDSYLPKLIRAGKRVAICDQLEDPKLTKKLVKRGITELVTPGVAMGDTVLNYKENNFLASVHFGKGACGLSLLDISTGEFLVAEGTIDYVDKLLTNFAPKEVLYERGRKQLFEGNFGGRFFTFEMDDWAFVEDTAVSKLKQHFEVKNLKGFGIDHLKNGIVAAGSILVYLEQTQHTQLRHIRTISRIEESRYVRLDRFTVRSLELVDSMNEGGDSLLKVIDKTVSPMGGRMMHRWILFPLKDVQRIEERQNVVEEFLRAPDLRDTVEELLQRIGDIERTASKIATQRVTPRDMVSLSVALQAIEPIKRLTEESDCESLQVMGRQLDACTALRTRIQRELKPDPPLQVNKGGVMAEGVSEELDELRQMAYSGKDYLLQIQQREIEATGIASLKIGFNNVKLRSEERRVGKECRS
;
A
#
# COMPACT_ATOMS: atom_id res chain seq x y z
N ALA A 1 12.87 26.10 10.52
CA ALA A 1 13.10 26.47 9.13
C ALA A 1 12.28 25.53 8.24
N MET A 2 11.54 26.07 7.30
CA MET A 2 10.79 25.31 6.31
C MET A 2 11.69 25.14 5.08
N ALA A 3 11.89 23.89 4.64
CA ALA A 3 12.59 23.59 3.41
C ALA A 3 11.65 22.87 2.46
N GLY A 4 11.72 23.18 1.17
CA GLY A 4 10.87 22.60 0.15
C GLY A 4 11.63 22.29 -1.13
N PHE A 5 11.08 21.39 -1.93
CA PHE A 5 11.62 21.02 -3.24
C PHE A 5 10.47 20.87 -4.25
N PRO A 6 10.75 21.00 -5.56
CA PRO A 6 9.72 20.90 -6.58
C PRO A 6 9.06 19.52 -6.64
N HIS A 7 7.76 19.48 -7.01
CA HIS A 7 6.98 18.25 -7.07
C HIS A 7 7.60 17.16 -7.97
N HIS A 8 8.23 17.53 -9.10
CA HIS A 8 8.87 16.55 -9.98
C HIS A 8 10.06 15.80 -9.36
N ALA A 9 10.61 16.31 -8.24
CA ALA A 9 11.68 15.67 -7.49
C ALA A 9 11.16 14.80 -6.31
N LEU A 10 9.82 14.69 -6.15
CA LEU A 10 9.18 14.00 -5.04
C LEU A 10 9.68 12.56 -4.90
N ASP A 11 9.63 11.78 -5.98
CA ASP A 11 10.01 10.35 -5.98
C ASP A 11 11.47 10.13 -5.58
N SER A 12 12.33 11.12 -5.80
CA SER A 12 13.75 11.07 -5.47
C SER A 12 14.06 11.42 -4.02
N TYR A 13 13.37 12.43 -3.46
CA TYR A 13 13.65 12.96 -2.12
C TYR A 13 12.78 12.37 -1.02
N LEU A 14 11.50 12.07 -1.32
CA LEU A 14 10.57 11.55 -0.33
C LEU A 14 11.10 10.31 0.41
N PRO A 15 11.62 9.27 -0.28
CA PRO A 15 12.13 8.08 0.40
C PRO A 15 13.28 8.38 1.35
N LYS A 16 14.18 9.29 0.97
CA LYS A 16 15.34 9.67 1.79
C LYS A 16 14.91 10.41 3.06
N LEU A 17 13.94 11.33 2.92
CA LEU A 17 13.44 12.11 4.04
C LEU A 17 12.64 11.25 5.02
N ILE A 18 11.78 10.38 4.52
CA ILE A 18 10.98 9.49 5.37
C ILE A 18 11.87 8.50 6.13
N ARG A 19 12.88 7.89 5.47
CA ARG A 19 13.87 7.02 6.13
C ARG A 19 14.70 7.77 7.18
N ALA A 20 14.91 9.06 7.00
CA ALA A 20 15.55 9.92 8.00
C ALA A 20 14.59 10.41 9.11
N GLY A 21 13.38 9.85 9.19
CA GLY A 21 12.38 10.20 10.21
C GLY A 21 11.74 11.57 10.02
N LYS A 22 11.82 12.16 8.83
CA LYS A 22 11.23 13.48 8.56
C LYS A 22 9.77 13.35 8.12
N ARG A 23 8.98 14.38 8.43
CA ARG A 23 7.59 14.52 8.00
C ARG A 23 7.56 15.43 6.78
N VAL A 24 6.89 15.01 5.73
CA VAL A 24 6.85 15.71 4.43
C VAL A 24 5.40 16.04 4.08
N ALA A 25 5.08 17.33 3.95
CA ALA A 25 3.78 17.78 3.47
C ALA A 25 3.81 17.87 1.94
N ILE A 26 2.89 17.16 1.29
CA ILE A 26 2.64 17.26 -0.15
C ILE A 26 1.64 18.38 -0.36
N CYS A 27 1.98 19.33 -1.22
CA CYS A 27 1.16 20.49 -1.51
C CYS A 27 0.83 20.53 -3.00
N ASP A 28 -0.43 20.26 -3.34
CA ASP A 28 -0.92 20.22 -4.71
C ASP A 28 -1.76 21.44 -5.08
N GLN A 29 -1.95 21.61 -6.39
CA GLN A 29 -2.85 22.58 -6.94
C GLN A 29 -4.29 22.05 -6.80
N LEU A 30 -5.17 22.81 -6.13
CA LEU A 30 -6.55 22.42 -5.89
C LEU A 30 -7.51 22.86 -7.01
N GLU A 31 -6.99 23.61 -8.00
CA GLU A 31 -7.75 24.15 -9.13
C GLU A 31 -7.01 23.89 -10.43
N ASP A 32 -7.75 23.71 -11.53
CA ASP A 32 -7.13 23.57 -12.85
C ASP A 32 -6.53 24.92 -13.28
N PRO A 33 -5.22 24.99 -13.56
CA PRO A 33 -4.54 26.20 -14.02
C PRO A 33 -5.16 26.80 -15.29
N LYS A 34 -5.83 25.99 -16.11
CA LYS A 34 -6.46 26.44 -17.36
C LYS A 34 -7.77 27.18 -17.13
N LEU A 35 -8.43 26.96 -15.99
CA LEU A 35 -9.73 27.53 -15.66
C LEU A 35 -9.61 28.82 -14.84
N THR A 36 -8.45 29.14 -14.29
CA THR A 36 -8.25 30.34 -13.46
C THR A 36 -7.29 31.33 -14.12
N LYS A 37 -7.66 32.64 -14.03
CA LYS A 37 -6.77 33.76 -14.44
C LYS A 37 -5.93 34.30 -13.28
N LYS A 38 -6.14 33.79 -12.07
CA LYS A 38 -5.43 34.18 -10.83
C LYS A 38 -4.39 33.14 -10.47
N LEU A 39 -3.59 33.39 -9.43
CA LEU A 39 -2.72 32.38 -8.81
C LEU A 39 -3.54 31.16 -8.41
N VAL A 40 -3.16 30.01 -8.91
CA VAL A 40 -3.81 28.71 -8.60
C VAL A 40 -3.75 28.46 -7.11
N LYS A 41 -4.90 28.16 -6.52
CA LYS A 41 -5.01 27.80 -5.10
C LYS A 41 -4.28 26.50 -4.84
N ARG A 42 -3.45 26.48 -3.80
CA ARG A 42 -2.68 25.32 -3.36
C ARG A 42 -3.09 24.94 -1.95
N GLY A 43 -3.01 23.64 -1.63
CA GLY A 43 -3.28 23.14 -0.29
C GLY A 43 -2.48 21.87 -0.01
N ILE A 44 -2.31 21.57 1.27
CA ILE A 44 -1.72 20.31 1.71
C ILE A 44 -2.75 19.22 1.46
N THR A 45 -2.39 18.28 0.59
CA THR A 45 -3.22 17.12 0.23
C THR A 45 -2.86 15.88 1.02
N GLU A 46 -1.63 15.82 1.53
CA GLU A 46 -1.14 14.69 2.30
C GLU A 46 0.04 15.12 3.18
N LEU A 47 0.11 14.55 4.38
CA LEU A 47 1.27 14.61 5.26
C LEU A 47 1.88 13.20 5.38
N VAL A 48 2.96 12.95 4.66
CA VAL A 48 3.67 11.66 4.70
C VAL A 48 4.63 11.66 5.88
N THR A 49 4.54 10.62 6.71
CA THR A 49 5.44 10.36 7.84
C THR A 49 5.95 8.92 7.79
N PRO A 50 6.95 8.53 8.58
CA PRO A 50 7.48 7.16 8.55
C PRO A 50 6.41 6.08 8.74
N GLY A 51 5.43 6.29 9.62
CA GLY A 51 4.40 5.30 9.94
C GLY A 51 3.24 5.25 8.96
N VAL A 52 3.02 6.29 8.13
CA VAL A 52 1.88 6.36 7.20
C VAL A 52 2.29 6.41 5.72
N ALA A 53 3.53 6.07 5.42
CA ALA A 53 4.00 5.99 4.04
C ALA A 53 3.31 4.84 3.29
N MET A 54 2.85 5.10 2.05
CA MET A 54 2.18 4.13 1.18
C MET A 54 2.88 3.93 -0.18
N GLY A 55 3.86 4.77 -0.51
CA GLY A 55 4.53 4.71 -1.81
C GLY A 55 5.53 3.56 -1.92
N ASP A 56 5.52 2.82 -3.03
CA ASP A 56 6.42 1.67 -3.26
C ASP A 56 7.91 2.06 -3.18
N THR A 57 8.25 3.30 -3.51
CA THR A 57 9.63 3.82 -3.43
C THR A 57 10.13 3.99 -2.00
N VAL A 58 9.20 4.13 -1.04
CA VAL A 58 9.49 4.31 0.39
C VAL A 58 9.51 2.99 1.13
N LEU A 59 8.53 2.12 0.81
CA LEU A 59 8.29 0.86 1.52
C LEU A 59 9.30 -0.22 1.13
N ASN A 60 9.69 -1.05 2.12
CA ASN A 60 10.32 -2.33 1.83
C ASN A 60 9.22 -3.35 1.49
N TYR A 61 9.36 -4.08 0.39
CA TYR A 61 8.33 -5.00 -0.10
C TYR A 61 8.12 -6.23 0.80
N LYS A 62 9.14 -6.71 1.51
CA LYS A 62 9.06 -7.85 2.44
C LYS A 62 8.82 -7.48 3.90
N GLU A 63 8.66 -6.17 4.21
CA GLU A 63 8.42 -5.71 5.58
C GLU A 63 7.07 -4.99 5.70
N ASN A 64 6.46 -5.08 6.86
CA ASN A 64 5.33 -4.23 7.23
C ASN A 64 5.80 -2.82 7.58
N ASN A 65 4.94 -1.82 7.37
CA ASN A 65 5.19 -0.43 7.72
C ASN A 65 4.24 0.01 8.83
N PHE A 66 4.48 -0.46 10.05
CA PHE A 66 3.58 -0.17 11.15
C PHE A 66 3.74 1.25 11.70
N LEU A 67 2.60 1.93 11.84
CA LEU A 67 2.36 3.02 12.77
C LEU A 67 1.88 2.40 14.08
N ALA A 68 2.49 2.73 15.20
CA ALA A 68 2.04 2.30 16.52
C ALA A 68 1.45 3.47 17.32
N SER A 69 0.59 3.16 18.27
CA SER A 69 0.18 4.07 19.32
C SER A 69 0.20 3.38 20.67
N VAL A 70 0.72 4.08 21.67
CA VAL A 70 0.85 3.61 23.05
C VAL A 70 0.05 4.50 23.97
N HIS A 71 -0.84 3.90 24.79
CA HIS A 71 -1.58 4.59 25.83
C HIS A 71 -1.24 4.02 27.21
N PHE A 72 -0.80 4.89 28.12
CA PHE A 72 -0.47 4.52 29.51
C PHE A 72 -1.72 4.69 30.39
N GLY A 73 -2.47 3.61 30.59
CA GLY A 73 -3.63 3.58 31.45
C GLY A 73 -3.31 3.24 32.91
N LYS A 74 -4.35 3.20 33.76
CA LYS A 74 -4.21 2.77 35.15
C LYS A 74 -4.01 1.24 35.21
N GLY A 75 -2.80 0.81 35.56
CA GLY A 75 -2.46 -0.60 35.76
C GLY A 75 -2.18 -1.44 34.51
N ALA A 76 -2.45 -0.92 33.34
CA ALA A 76 -2.16 -1.58 32.07
C ALA A 76 -1.79 -0.57 30.99
N CYS A 77 -1.01 -1.01 30.00
CA CYS A 77 -0.62 -0.24 28.84
C CYS A 77 -1.33 -0.78 27.60
N GLY A 78 -1.95 0.11 26.82
CA GLY A 78 -2.57 -0.23 25.55
C GLY A 78 -1.60 0.01 24.40
N LEU A 79 -1.62 -0.90 23.42
CA LEU A 79 -0.87 -0.79 22.18
C LEU A 79 -1.81 -1.02 21.01
N SER A 80 -1.66 -0.22 19.99
CA SER A 80 -2.23 -0.51 18.69
C SER A 80 -1.21 -0.32 17.59
N LEU A 81 -1.33 -1.12 16.53
CA LEU A 81 -0.42 -1.16 15.38
C LEU A 81 -1.25 -1.15 14.11
N LEU A 82 -0.95 -0.27 13.19
CA LEU A 82 -1.61 -0.20 11.88
C LEU A 82 -0.57 -0.14 10.77
N ASP A 83 -0.64 -1.06 9.83
CA ASP A 83 0.02 -0.94 8.53
C ASP A 83 -1.00 -0.45 7.50
N ILE A 84 -0.96 0.85 7.20
CA ILE A 84 -1.90 1.46 6.24
C ILE A 84 -1.71 0.91 4.82
N SER A 85 -0.52 0.40 4.48
CA SER A 85 -0.23 -0.15 3.16
C SER A 85 -0.85 -1.53 2.91
N THR A 86 -1.14 -2.29 3.97
CA THR A 86 -1.78 -3.62 3.89
C THR A 86 -3.18 -3.64 4.47
N GLY A 87 -3.54 -2.63 5.28
CA GLY A 87 -4.81 -2.56 6.01
C GLY A 87 -4.82 -3.40 7.29
N GLU A 88 -3.68 -3.92 7.72
CA GLU A 88 -3.57 -4.71 8.94
C GLU A 88 -3.63 -3.83 10.17
N PHE A 89 -4.66 -4.02 11.01
CA PHE A 89 -4.89 -3.26 12.22
C PHE A 89 -4.94 -4.19 13.43
N LEU A 90 -4.00 -4.01 14.36
CA LEU A 90 -3.81 -4.88 15.52
C LEU A 90 -3.93 -4.09 16.81
N VAL A 91 -4.40 -4.75 17.88
CA VAL A 91 -4.54 -4.15 19.19
C VAL A 91 -4.13 -5.14 20.29
N ALA A 92 -3.50 -4.61 21.33
CA ALA A 92 -3.12 -5.36 22.52
C ALA A 92 -3.27 -4.48 23.78
N GLU A 93 -3.40 -5.13 24.92
CA GLU A 93 -3.35 -4.49 26.24
C GLU A 93 -2.66 -5.43 27.22
N GLY A 94 -1.79 -4.91 28.07
CA GLY A 94 -1.07 -5.70 29.04
C GLY A 94 -0.08 -4.87 29.86
N THR A 95 0.91 -5.55 30.42
CA THR A 95 1.99 -4.89 31.16
C THR A 95 2.91 -4.08 30.22
N ILE A 96 3.64 -3.13 30.75
CA ILE A 96 4.64 -2.35 29.98
C ILE A 96 5.65 -3.30 29.32
N ASP A 97 6.11 -4.33 30.03
CA ASP A 97 7.04 -5.34 29.48
C ASP A 97 6.45 -6.09 28.27
N TYR A 98 5.16 -6.38 28.33
CA TYR A 98 4.47 -7.02 27.20
C TYR A 98 4.40 -6.08 25.98
N VAL A 99 4.05 -4.82 26.22
CA VAL A 99 4.02 -3.81 25.17
C VAL A 99 5.42 -3.56 24.58
N ASP A 100 6.48 -3.54 25.41
CA ASP A 100 7.86 -3.42 24.93
C ASP A 100 8.29 -4.57 24.01
N LYS A 101 7.88 -5.82 24.35
CA LYS A 101 8.12 -6.98 23.50
C LYS A 101 7.40 -6.86 22.15
N LEU A 102 6.15 -6.42 22.15
CA LEU A 102 5.38 -6.21 20.91
C LEU A 102 6.00 -5.09 20.07
N LEU A 103 6.35 -3.94 20.67
CA LEU A 103 7.02 -2.86 19.95
C LEU A 103 8.36 -3.31 19.36
N THR A 104 9.10 -4.17 20.06
CA THR A 104 10.35 -4.74 19.56
C THR A 104 10.10 -5.65 18.36
N ASN A 105 9.13 -6.56 18.46
CA ASN A 105 8.90 -7.60 17.46
C ASN A 105 8.21 -7.05 16.19
N PHE A 106 7.30 -6.07 16.35
CA PHE A 106 6.66 -5.42 15.20
C PHE A 106 7.50 -4.29 14.60
N ALA A 107 8.49 -3.77 15.33
CA ALA A 107 9.42 -2.72 14.91
C ALA A 107 8.75 -1.56 14.17
N PRO A 108 7.75 -0.87 14.79
CA PRO A 108 7.00 0.17 14.11
C PRO A 108 7.93 1.30 13.63
N LYS A 109 7.61 1.87 12.49
CA LYS A 109 8.40 2.96 11.90
C LYS A 109 8.10 4.31 12.56
N GLU A 110 6.98 4.43 13.25
CA GLU A 110 6.59 5.61 14.03
C GLU A 110 5.70 5.20 15.19
N VAL A 111 5.85 5.85 16.35
CA VAL A 111 5.07 5.59 17.56
C VAL A 111 4.43 6.87 18.06
N LEU A 112 3.11 6.83 18.25
CA LEU A 112 2.29 7.88 18.80
C LEU A 112 2.15 7.71 20.31
N TYR A 113 2.16 8.80 21.06
CA TYR A 113 1.82 8.81 22.47
C TYR A 113 1.23 10.16 22.88
N GLU A 114 0.58 10.16 24.05
CA GLU A 114 -0.10 11.33 24.62
C GLU A 114 0.90 12.42 25.02
N ARG A 115 0.59 13.68 24.73
CA ARG A 115 1.39 14.85 25.12
C ARG A 115 1.68 14.86 26.61
N GLY A 116 2.93 15.23 26.96
CA GLY A 116 3.39 15.24 28.34
C GLY A 116 3.81 13.88 28.89
N ARG A 117 3.71 12.78 28.11
CA ARG A 117 4.14 11.44 28.52
C ARG A 117 5.53 11.05 28.01
N LYS A 118 6.28 11.99 27.44
CA LYS A 118 7.59 11.74 26.85
C LYS A 118 8.56 11.03 27.79
N GLN A 119 8.72 11.54 29.01
CA GLN A 119 9.63 10.94 29.99
C GLN A 119 9.21 9.51 30.37
N LEU A 120 7.90 9.26 30.48
CA LEU A 120 7.36 7.93 30.76
C LEU A 120 7.62 6.99 29.57
N PHE A 121 7.42 7.46 28.35
CA PHE A 121 7.68 6.69 27.13
C PHE A 121 9.17 6.36 26.98
N GLU A 122 10.06 7.34 27.03
CA GLU A 122 11.49 7.15 26.89
C GLU A 122 12.09 6.32 28.04
N GLY A 123 11.58 6.47 29.26
CA GLY A 123 12.00 5.69 30.43
C GLY A 123 11.69 4.20 30.31
N ASN A 124 10.61 3.82 29.64
CA ASN A 124 10.21 2.42 29.48
C ASN A 124 10.68 1.80 28.15
N PHE A 125 10.62 2.55 27.04
CA PHE A 125 10.88 2.02 25.69
C PHE A 125 12.17 2.55 25.06
N GLY A 126 12.82 3.55 25.67
CA GLY A 126 14.04 4.18 25.15
C GLY A 126 13.78 5.10 23.94
N GLY A 127 14.87 5.67 23.39
CA GLY A 127 14.82 6.58 22.24
C GLY A 127 14.98 5.91 20.86
N ARG A 128 14.58 4.66 20.72
CA ARG A 128 14.82 3.83 19.51
C ARG A 128 13.80 4.01 18.39
N PHE A 129 12.69 4.71 18.66
CA PHE A 129 11.60 4.91 17.69
C PHE A 129 11.54 6.36 17.22
N PHE A 130 11.09 6.57 16.00
CA PHE A 130 10.56 7.86 15.63
C PHE A 130 9.22 8.06 16.34
N THR A 131 9.08 9.13 17.08
CA THR A 131 7.91 9.36 17.92
C THR A 131 7.20 10.65 17.57
N PHE A 132 5.89 10.68 17.83
CA PHE A 132 5.09 11.88 17.70
C PHE A 132 4.13 12.02 18.89
N GLU A 133 4.18 13.18 19.54
CA GLU A 133 3.26 13.55 20.62
C GLU A 133 1.95 14.06 20.05
N MET A 134 0.86 13.45 20.44
CA MET A 134 -0.48 13.91 20.08
C MET A 134 -1.16 14.58 21.27
N ASP A 135 -2.12 15.44 20.99
CA ASP A 135 -2.92 16.08 22.02
C ASP A 135 -3.70 15.05 22.84
N ASP A 136 -3.89 15.33 24.12
CA ASP A 136 -4.54 14.50 25.12
C ASP A 136 -5.97 14.08 24.75
N TRP A 137 -6.73 14.95 24.08
CA TRP A 137 -8.09 14.64 23.61
C TRP A 137 -8.15 13.45 22.64
N ALA A 138 -7.06 13.14 21.93
CA ALA A 138 -6.99 11.99 21.05
C ALA A 138 -6.90 10.66 21.82
N PHE A 139 -6.55 10.69 23.11
CA PHE A 139 -6.43 9.55 24.00
C PHE A 139 -7.60 9.45 24.99
N VAL A 140 -8.76 10.01 24.65
CA VAL A 140 -9.98 9.89 25.44
C VAL A 140 -10.79 8.67 24.99
N GLU A 141 -11.25 7.84 25.92
CA GLU A 141 -11.97 6.57 25.64
C GLU A 141 -13.21 6.81 24.75
N ASP A 142 -14.04 7.79 25.09
CA ASP A 142 -15.26 8.09 24.31
C ASP A 142 -14.93 8.51 22.86
N THR A 143 -13.91 9.31 22.68
CA THR A 143 -13.41 9.72 21.35
C THR A 143 -12.95 8.49 20.57
N ALA A 144 -12.13 7.64 21.18
CA ALA A 144 -11.59 6.44 20.53
C ALA A 144 -12.70 5.46 20.12
N VAL A 145 -13.63 5.16 21.03
CA VAL A 145 -14.77 4.28 20.77
C VAL A 145 -15.65 4.84 19.65
N SER A 146 -15.93 6.15 19.66
CA SER A 146 -16.72 6.81 18.63
C SER A 146 -16.04 6.71 17.26
N LYS A 147 -14.73 7.00 17.18
CA LYS A 147 -13.93 6.92 15.93
C LYS A 147 -13.90 5.50 15.36
N LEU A 148 -13.65 4.50 16.20
CA LEU A 148 -13.64 3.09 15.77
C LEU A 148 -15.01 2.62 15.29
N LYS A 149 -16.10 2.97 16.00
CA LYS A 149 -17.47 2.64 15.57
C LYS A 149 -17.82 3.31 14.23
N GLN A 150 -17.47 4.56 14.06
CA GLN A 150 -17.68 5.29 12.84
C GLN A 150 -16.88 4.68 11.68
N HIS A 151 -15.61 4.36 11.89
CA HIS A 151 -14.73 3.79 10.88
C HIS A 151 -15.19 2.41 10.39
N PHE A 152 -15.56 1.53 11.33
CA PHE A 152 -16.02 0.17 11.00
C PHE A 152 -17.52 0.09 10.69
N GLU A 153 -18.27 1.18 10.80
CA GLU A 153 -19.71 1.27 10.57
C GLU A 153 -20.49 0.28 11.47
N VAL A 154 -20.08 0.14 12.75
CA VAL A 154 -20.66 -0.80 13.71
C VAL A 154 -21.27 -0.11 14.91
N LYS A 155 -22.29 -0.75 15.54
CA LYS A 155 -22.92 -0.24 16.77
C LYS A 155 -22.07 -0.47 18.03
N ASN A 156 -21.25 -1.51 18.05
CA ASN A 156 -20.36 -1.85 19.16
C ASN A 156 -19.12 -2.60 18.65
N LEU A 157 -18.09 -2.72 19.49
CA LEU A 157 -16.81 -3.35 19.17
C LEU A 157 -16.72 -4.84 19.57
N LYS A 158 -17.82 -5.43 20.11
CA LYS A 158 -17.85 -6.83 20.57
C LYS A 158 -17.55 -7.83 19.47
N GLY A 159 -18.00 -7.55 18.23
CA GLY A 159 -17.75 -8.42 17.09
C GLY A 159 -16.26 -8.59 16.74
N PHE A 160 -15.41 -7.66 17.16
CA PHE A 160 -13.95 -7.76 17.00
C PHE A 160 -13.25 -8.42 18.20
N GLY A 161 -13.99 -8.74 19.31
CA GLY A 161 -13.42 -9.34 20.53
C GLY A 161 -12.46 -8.43 21.30
N ILE A 162 -12.60 -7.11 21.17
CA ILE A 162 -11.70 -6.11 21.75
C ILE A 162 -12.34 -5.22 22.80
N ASP A 163 -13.64 -5.35 23.06
CA ASP A 163 -14.45 -4.49 23.94
C ASP A 163 -13.95 -4.41 25.38
N HIS A 164 -13.19 -5.39 25.83
CA HIS A 164 -12.55 -5.43 27.15
C HIS A 164 -11.18 -4.76 27.22
N LEU A 165 -10.57 -4.41 26.07
CA LEU A 165 -9.23 -3.81 25.96
C LEU A 165 -9.33 -2.27 25.98
N LYS A 166 -9.67 -1.67 27.11
CA LYS A 166 -9.95 -0.24 27.20
C LYS A 166 -8.80 0.63 26.75
N ASN A 167 -7.59 0.36 27.26
CA ASN A 167 -6.40 1.11 26.86
C ASN A 167 -5.97 0.82 25.43
N GLY A 168 -6.15 -0.42 24.95
CA GLY A 168 -5.95 -0.82 23.58
C GLY A 168 -6.86 -0.08 22.60
N ILE A 169 -8.15 0.07 22.97
CA ILE A 169 -9.14 0.84 22.20
C ILE A 169 -8.72 2.31 22.10
N VAL A 170 -8.27 2.91 23.21
CA VAL A 170 -7.77 4.29 23.23
C VAL A 170 -6.58 4.46 22.27
N ALA A 171 -5.62 3.54 22.33
CA ALA A 171 -4.49 3.53 21.40
C ALA A 171 -4.92 3.35 19.95
N ALA A 172 -5.91 2.50 19.65
CA ALA A 172 -6.43 2.30 18.31
C ALA A 172 -7.17 3.54 17.78
N GLY A 173 -7.98 4.18 18.61
CA GLY A 173 -8.70 5.40 18.26
C GLY A 173 -7.77 6.57 17.96
N SER A 174 -6.68 6.72 18.72
CA SER A 174 -5.68 7.78 18.47
C SER A 174 -4.98 7.62 17.12
N ILE A 175 -4.77 6.39 16.62
CA ILE A 175 -4.27 6.15 15.26
C ILE A 175 -5.24 6.73 14.23
N LEU A 176 -6.55 6.48 14.34
CA LEU A 176 -7.53 7.01 13.40
C LEU A 176 -7.59 8.55 13.43
N VAL A 177 -7.47 9.17 14.61
CA VAL A 177 -7.36 10.62 14.75
C VAL A 177 -6.10 11.14 14.03
N TYR A 178 -4.96 10.47 14.21
CA TYR A 178 -3.72 10.84 13.53
C TYR A 178 -3.82 10.75 12.00
N LEU A 179 -4.47 9.72 11.48
CA LEU A 179 -4.69 9.57 10.04
C LEU A 179 -5.55 10.71 9.47
N GLU A 180 -6.58 11.15 10.20
CA GLU A 180 -7.36 12.34 9.81
C GLU A 180 -6.49 13.60 9.80
N GLN A 181 -5.67 13.82 10.82
CA GLN A 181 -4.76 14.96 10.89
C GLN A 181 -3.70 14.96 9.77
N THR A 182 -3.31 13.78 9.30
CA THR A 182 -2.35 13.61 8.20
C THR A 182 -3.01 13.53 6.83
N GLN A 183 -4.32 13.83 6.73
CA GLN A 183 -5.12 13.84 5.50
C GLN A 183 -5.30 12.47 4.83
N HIS A 184 -5.15 11.38 5.58
CA HIS A 184 -5.45 10.04 5.12
C HIS A 184 -6.93 9.73 5.42
N THR A 185 -7.82 10.10 4.50
CA THR A 185 -9.28 9.97 4.68
C THR A 185 -9.89 8.74 4.01
N GLN A 186 -9.22 8.17 3.03
CA GLN A 186 -9.70 7.01 2.28
C GLN A 186 -9.15 5.71 2.88
N LEU A 187 -9.80 5.22 3.93
CA LEU A 187 -9.33 4.08 4.73
C LEU A 187 -10.23 2.83 4.60
N ARG A 188 -11.01 2.72 3.51
CA ARG A 188 -12.01 1.64 3.33
C ARG A 188 -11.41 0.23 3.26
N HIS A 189 -10.11 0.10 3.03
CA HIS A 189 -9.41 -1.18 3.04
C HIS A 189 -9.13 -1.69 4.46
N ILE A 190 -9.14 -0.82 5.47
CA ILE A 190 -8.99 -1.20 6.87
C ILE A 190 -10.36 -1.63 7.38
N ARG A 191 -10.70 -2.91 7.22
CA ARG A 191 -12.05 -3.45 7.45
C ARG A 191 -12.21 -4.15 8.78
N THR A 192 -11.12 -4.47 9.46
CA THR A 192 -11.13 -5.21 10.72
C THR A 192 -10.00 -4.76 11.63
N ILE A 193 -10.19 -4.95 12.92
CA ILE A 193 -9.16 -4.82 13.94
C ILE A 193 -9.06 -6.14 14.69
N SER A 194 -7.84 -6.66 14.85
CA SER A 194 -7.60 -7.96 15.46
C SER A 194 -6.83 -7.82 16.76
N ARG A 195 -7.22 -8.62 17.77
CA ARG A 195 -6.49 -8.70 19.02
C ARG A 195 -5.23 -9.55 18.85
N ILE A 196 -4.11 -9.07 19.40
CA ILE A 196 -2.90 -9.88 19.57
C ILE A 196 -3.08 -10.74 20.81
N GLU A 197 -3.22 -12.05 20.63
CA GLU A 197 -3.39 -13.00 21.73
C GLU A 197 -2.02 -13.51 22.21
N GLU A 198 -1.59 -13.04 23.38
CA GLU A 198 -0.32 -13.41 24.01
C GLU A 198 -0.18 -14.92 24.25
N SER A 199 -1.30 -15.60 24.53
CA SER A 199 -1.33 -17.04 24.82
C SER A 199 -0.95 -17.93 23.64
N ARG A 200 -1.12 -17.47 22.41
CA ARG A 200 -0.90 -18.26 21.18
C ARG A 200 0.57 -18.45 20.82
N TYR A 201 1.45 -17.59 21.32
CA TYR A 201 2.84 -17.52 20.84
C TYR A 201 3.84 -17.70 21.97
N VAL A 202 5.03 -18.19 21.64
CA VAL A 202 6.20 -18.13 22.52
C VAL A 202 6.61 -16.67 22.68
N ARG A 203 6.81 -16.26 23.93
CA ARG A 203 7.24 -14.90 24.25
C ARG A 203 8.73 -14.76 24.00
N LEU A 204 9.11 -14.03 22.99
CA LEU A 204 10.48 -13.66 22.73
C LEU A 204 10.69 -12.21 23.16
N ASP A 205 11.62 -12.00 24.08
CA ASP A 205 12.02 -10.65 24.46
C ASP A 205 13.13 -10.11 23.52
N ARG A 206 13.40 -8.83 23.65
CA ARG A 206 14.40 -8.13 22.84
C ARG A 206 15.78 -8.77 22.91
N PHE A 207 16.19 -9.22 24.10
CA PHE A 207 17.51 -9.82 24.28
C PHE A 207 17.59 -11.17 23.59
N THR A 208 16.54 -11.98 23.70
CA THR A 208 16.42 -13.26 23.01
C THR A 208 16.44 -13.09 21.49
N VAL A 209 15.62 -12.20 20.94
CA VAL A 209 15.59 -11.91 19.50
C VAL A 209 16.96 -11.48 18.98
N ARG A 210 17.64 -10.59 19.71
CA ARG A 210 18.98 -10.12 19.35
C ARG A 210 20.05 -11.18 19.53
N SER A 211 20.08 -11.89 20.67
CA SER A 211 21.11 -12.88 20.98
C SER A 211 21.05 -14.11 20.07
N LEU A 212 19.86 -14.46 19.59
CA LEU A 212 19.66 -15.52 18.61
C LEU A 212 19.80 -15.03 17.16
N GLU A 213 20.07 -13.74 16.95
CA GLU A 213 20.16 -13.12 15.62
C GLU A 213 19.01 -13.51 14.69
N LEU A 214 17.76 -13.43 15.22
CA LEU A 214 16.59 -13.94 14.50
C LEU A 214 16.28 -13.13 13.24
N VAL A 215 16.35 -11.81 13.31
CA VAL A 215 15.99 -10.90 12.20
C VAL A 215 17.16 -10.04 11.74
N ASP A 216 18.04 -9.66 12.66
CA ASP A 216 19.22 -8.84 12.38
C ASP A 216 20.47 -9.53 12.92
N SER A 217 21.62 -9.38 12.24
CA SER A 217 22.92 -9.82 12.77
C SER A 217 23.52 -8.80 13.71
N MET A 218 24.21 -9.29 14.76
CA MET A 218 25.00 -8.43 15.65
C MET A 218 26.30 -7.97 15.01
N ASN A 219 26.78 -8.69 14.02
CA ASN A 219 28.02 -8.41 13.31
C ASN A 219 27.73 -7.69 11.99
N GLU A 220 28.51 -6.66 11.68
CA GLU A 220 28.43 -5.97 10.39
C GLU A 220 28.77 -6.96 9.26
N GLY A 221 27.85 -7.11 8.30
CA GLY A 221 27.96 -8.08 7.21
C GLY A 221 27.60 -9.52 7.57
N GLY A 222 27.18 -9.81 8.82
CA GLY A 222 26.70 -11.11 9.24
C GLY A 222 25.33 -11.48 8.65
N ASP A 223 24.93 -12.75 8.84
CA ASP A 223 23.65 -13.28 8.40
C ASP A 223 22.76 -13.59 9.61
N SER A 224 21.53 -13.08 9.59
CA SER A 224 20.50 -13.44 10.56
C SER A 224 19.81 -14.75 10.16
N LEU A 225 19.10 -15.38 11.11
CA LEU A 225 18.30 -16.57 10.81
C LEU A 225 17.32 -16.28 9.67
N LEU A 226 16.57 -15.17 9.74
CA LEU A 226 15.63 -14.76 8.69
C LEU A 226 16.30 -14.67 7.34
N LYS A 227 17.46 -14.01 7.23
CA LYS A 227 18.19 -13.86 5.97
C LYS A 227 18.59 -15.19 5.34
N VAL A 228 18.94 -16.17 6.15
CA VAL A 228 19.35 -17.51 5.68
C VAL A 228 18.16 -18.33 5.19
N ILE A 229 17.05 -18.32 5.95
CA ILE A 229 15.90 -19.21 5.69
C ILE A 229 14.81 -18.59 4.82
N ASP A 230 14.77 -17.25 4.66
CA ASP A 230 13.76 -16.61 3.79
C ASP A 230 14.05 -16.89 2.32
N LYS A 231 13.33 -17.88 1.80
CA LYS A 231 13.27 -18.22 0.37
C LYS A 231 11.91 -17.88 -0.24
N THR A 232 11.13 -17.06 0.45
CA THR A 232 9.80 -16.66 -0.04
C THR A 232 9.88 -15.91 -1.35
N VAL A 233 9.01 -16.26 -2.29
CA VAL A 233 8.97 -15.71 -3.65
C VAL A 233 7.96 -14.58 -3.80
N SER A 234 7.09 -14.36 -2.80
CA SER A 234 6.11 -13.28 -2.81
C SER A 234 6.34 -12.28 -1.65
N PRO A 235 6.01 -10.99 -1.83
CA PRO A 235 6.11 -9.98 -0.76
C PRO A 235 5.32 -10.34 0.49
N MET A 236 4.09 -10.84 0.32
CA MET A 236 3.22 -11.28 1.41
C MET A 236 3.84 -12.46 2.17
N GLY A 237 4.44 -13.41 1.46
CA GLY A 237 5.18 -14.53 2.06
C GLY A 237 6.36 -14.05 2.90
N GLY A 238 7.13 -13.07 2.43
CA GLY A 238 8.23 -12.46 3.19
C GLY A 238 7.76 -11.82 4.49
N ARG A 239 6.68 -11.03 4.45
CA ARG A 239 6.07 -10.45 5.67
C ARG A 239 5.58 -11.52 6.64
N MET A 240 4.97 -12.59 6.13
CA MET A 240 4.52 -13.72 6.95
C MET A 240 5.70 -14.46 7.57
N MET A 241 6.77 -14.73 6.82
CA MET A 241 7.97 -15.41 7.30
C MET A 241 8.64 -14.64 8.44
N HIS A 242 8.80 -13.32 8.27
CA HIS A 242 9.31 -12.43 9.32
C HIS A 242 8.48 -12.54 10.61
N ARG A 243 7.14 -12.53 10.47
CA ARG A 243 6.23 -12.67 11.60
C ARG A 243 6.32 -14.04 12.28
N TRP A 244 6.42 -15.12 11.51
CA TRP A 244 6.49 -16.47 12.05
C TRP A 244 7.73 -16.72 12.90
N ILE A 245 8.85 -16.09 12.54
CA ILE A 245 10.11 -16.18 13.33
C ILE A 245 9.96 -15.45 14.67
N LEU A 246 9.32 -14.27 14.67
CA LEU A 246 9.16 -13.44 15.88
C LEU A 246 7.99 -13.88 16.78
N PHE A 247 7.04 -14.63 16.23
CA PHE A 247 5.86 -15.13 16.92
C PHE A 247 5.69 -16.65 16.72
N PRO A 248 6.60 -17.47 17.27
CA PRO A 248 6.50 -18.93 17.16
C PRO A 248 5.25 -19.43 17.88
N LEU A 249 4.55 -20.38 17.25
CA LEU A 249 3.33 -20.97 17.82
C LEU A 249 3.64 -21.82 19.06
N LYS A 250 2.66 -21.92 19.99
CA LYS A 250 2.65 -22.84 21.12
C LYS A 250 1.69 -24.01 20.92
N ASP A 251 0.67 -23.81 20.13
CA ASP A 251 -0.37 -24.80 19.87
C ASP A 251 0.19 -25.91 18.99
N VAL A 252 0.24 -27.12 19.56
CA VAL A 252 0.83 -28.30 18.92
C VAL A 252 0.07 -28.66 17.65
N GLN A 253 -1.27 -28.62 17.68
CA GLN A 253 -2.10 -28.93 16.51
C GLN A 253 -1.76 -28.01 15.32
N ARG A 254 -1.66 -26.69 15.57
CA ARG A 254 -1.30 -25.73 14.53
C ARG A 254 0.13 -25.88 14.04
N ILE A 255 1.04 -26.33 14.89
CA ILE A 255 2.43 -26.65 14.47
C ILE A 255 2.41 -27.87 13.56
N GLU A 256 1.68 -28.93 13.94
CA GLU A 256 1.54 -30.14 13.13
C GLU A 256 0.86 -29.87 11.78
N GLU A 257 -0.19 -29.04 11.75
CA GLU A 257 -0.82 -28.59 10.49
C GLU A 257 0.19 -27.96 9.52
N ARG A 258 1.12 -27.13 10.00
CA ARG A 258 2.18 -26.55 9.18
C ARG A 258 3.20 -27.58 8.75
N GLN A 259 3.59 -28.49 9.64
CA GLN A 259 4.54 -29.57 9.34
C GLN A 259 3.98 -30.53 8.31
N ASN A 260 2.69 -30.86 8.37
CA ASN A 260 2.02 -31.71 7.38
C ASN A 260 2.10 -31.13 5.96
N VAL A 261 1.92 -29.80 5.82
CA VAL A 261 2.07 -29.12 4.53
C VAL A 261 3.52 -29.21 4.02
N VAL A 262 4.51 -29.03 4.89
CA VAL A 262 5.93 -29.15 4.53
C VAL A 262 6.26 -30.59 4.11
N GLU A 263 5.75 -31.58 4.86
CA GLU A 263 5.94 -33.00 4.56
C GLU A 263 5.36 -33.36 3.19
N GLU A 264 4.17 -32.85 2.86
CA GLU A 264 3.53 -33.06 1.56
C GLU A 264 4.39 -32.49 0.42
N PHE A 265 4.89 -31.27 0.55
CA PHE A 265 5.78 -30.68 -0.46
C PHE A 265 7.12 -31.39 -0.60
N LEU A 266 7.59 -32.09 0.45
CA LEU A 266 8.77 -32.94 0.37
C LEU A 266 8.48 -34.27 -0.35
N ARG A 267 7.26 -34.81 -0.15
CA ARG A 267 6.80 -36.06 -0.82
C ARG A 267 6.45 -35.85 -2.28
N ALA A 268 5.91 -34.65 -2.64
CA ALA A 268 5.46 -34.32 -3.97
C ALA A 268 6.23 -33.11 -4.54
N PRO A 269 7.50 -33.32 -5.01
CA PRO A 269 8.33 -32.23 -5.54
C PRO A 269 7.72 -31.50 -6.72
N ASP A 270 7.04 -32.23 -7.63
CA ASP A 270 6.39 -31.64 -8.80
C ASP A 270 5.26 -30.68 -8.39
N LEU A 271 4.49 -31.02 -7.36
CA LEU A 271 3.48 -30.14 -6.78
C LEU A 271 4.12 -28.88 -6.20
N ARG A 272 5.18 -29.06 -5.39
CA ARG A 272 5.93 -27.95 -4.78
C ARG A 272 6.44 -26.99 -5.85
N ASP A 273 7.13 -27.50 -6.86
CA ASP A 273 7.80 -26.70 -7.88
C ASP A 273 6.76 -25.96 -8.73
N THR A 274 5.65 -26.63 -9.08
CA THR A 274 4.52 -25.98 -9.80
C THR A 274 3.87 -24.87 -8.96
N VAL A 275 3.63 -25.10 -7.68
CA VAL A 275 3.08 -24.08 -6.78
C VAL A 275 4.04 -22.91 -6.61
N GLU A 276 5.35 -23.16 -6.50
CA GLU A 276 6.37 -22.10 -6.42
C GLU A 276 6.38 -21.22 -7.68
N GLU A 277 6.38 -21.82 -8.87
CA GLU A 277 6.30 -21.07 -10.15
C GLU A 277 5.03 -20.19 -10.24
N LEU A 278 3.90 -20.70 -9.77
CA LEU A 278 2.65 -19.95 -9.74
C LEU A 278 2.72 -18.81 -8.71
N LEU A 279 3.29 -19.04 -7.53
CA LEU A 279 3.48 -18.02 -6.49
C LEU A 279 4.40 -16.87 -6.95
N GLN A 280 5.40 -17.14 -7.79
CA GLN A 280 6.26 -16.10 -8.39
C GLN A 280 5.49 -15.11 -9.27
N ARG A 281 4.33 -15.52 -9.81
CA ARG A 281 3.44 -14.65 -10.60
C ARG A 281 2.51 -13.80 -9.73
N ILE A 282 2.43 -14.11 -8.43
CA ILE A 282 1.59 -13.40 -7.47
C ILE A 282 2.38 -12.23 -6.90
N GLY A 283 2.02 -11.01 -7.31
CA GLY A 283 2.54 -9.77 -6.74
C GLY A 283 1.97 -9.48 -5.35
N ASP A 284 2.07 -8.23 -4.91
CA ASP A 284 1.57 -7.78 -3.61
C ASP A 284 0.07 -7.42 -3.69
N ILE A 285 -0.79 -8.42 -3.52
CA ILE A 285 -2.25 -8.24 -3.58
C ILE A 285 -2.74 -7.35 -2.42
N GLU A 286 -2.18 -7.48 -1.22
CA GLU A 286 -2.56 -6.68 -0.06
C GLU A 286 -2.32 -5.19 -0.33
N ARG A 287 -1.12 -4.81 -0.76
CA ARG A 287 -0.79 -3.43 -1.08
C ARG A 287 -1.54 -2.92 -2.30
N THR A 288 -1.79 -3.76 -3.29
CA THR A 288 -2.60 -3.39 -4.44
C THR A 288 -4.04 -3.10 -4.05
N ALA A 289 -4.64 -3.89 -3.17
CA ALA A 289 -5.99 -3.65 -2.64
C ALA A 289 -6.06 -2.31 -1.87
N SER A 290 -5.04 -1.99 -1.08
CA SER A 290 -4.94 -0.70 -0.39
C SER A 290 -4.80 0.48 -1.35
N LYS A 291 -3.99 0.34 -2.42
CA LYS A 291 -3.88 1.36 -3.49
C LYS A 291 -5.22 1.59 -4.20
N ILE A 292 -6.00 0.53 -4.45
CA ILE A 292 -7.33 0.65 -5.03
C ILE A 292 -8.25 1.46 -4.12
N ALA A 293 -8.30 1.12 -2.84
CA ALA A 293 -9.16 1.78 -1.86
C ALA A 293 -8.79 3.27 -1.67
N THR A 294 -7.50 3.60 -1.76
CA THR A 294 -6.97 4.96 -1.63
C THR A 294 -6.89 5.71 -2.96
N GLN A 295 -7.40 5.14 -4.07
CA GLN A 295 -7.38 5.71 -5.42
C GLN A 295 -5.97 6.04 -5.96
N ARG A 296 -4.96 5.29 -5.52
CA ARG A 296 -3.55 5.44 -5.94
C ARG A 296 -3.09 4.36 -6.92
N VAL A 297 -4.01 3.46 -7.27
CA VAL A 297 -3.74 2.35 -8.19
C VAL A 297 -3.47 2.88 -9.60
N THR A 298 -2.46 2.31 -10.24
CA THR A 298 -2.19 2.57 -11.66
C THR A 298 -2.85 1.51 -12.56
N PRO A 299 -3.05 1.78 -13.85
CA PRO A 299 -3.56 0.76 -14.78
C PRO A 299 -2.67 -0.50 -14.82
N ARG A 300 -1.36 -0.35 -14.66
CA ARG A 300 -0.43 -1.49 -14.60
C ARG A 300 -0.60 -2.33 -13.34
N ASP A 301 -0.86 -1.69 -12.19
CA ASP A 301 -1.17 -2.42 -10.95
C ASP A 301 -2.43 -3.28 -11.12
N MET A 302 -3.45 -2.76 -11.83
CA MET A 302 -4.68 -3.51 -12.11
C MET A 302 -4.44 -4.72 -13.02
N VAL A 303 -3.62 -4.57 -14.07
CA VAL A 303 -3.24 -5.70 -14.92
C VAL A 303 -2.41 -6.72 -14.13
N SER A 304 -1.46 -6.28 -13.31
CA SER A 304 -0.69 -7.16 -12.43
C SER A 304 -1.57 -7.91 -11.44
N LEU A 305 -2.60 -7.26 -10.87
CA LEU A 305 -3.60 -7.92 -10.03
C LEU A 305 -4.34 -9.02 -10.80
N SER A 306 -4.75 -8.77 -12.04
CA SER A 306 -5.43 -9.77 -12.87
C SER A 306 -4.54 -10.99 -13.13
N VAL A 307 -3.24 -10.80 -13.37
CA VAL A 307 -2.26 -11.89 -13.54
C VAL A 307 -2.09 -12.68 -12.23
N ALA A 308 -2.03 -11.98 -11.08
CA ALA A 308 -1.96 -12.62 -9.77
C ALA A 308 -3.21 -13.47 -9.49
N LEU A 309 -4.41 -12.94 -9.74
CA LEU A 309 -5.67 -13.67 -9.58
C LEU A 309 -5.77 -14.88 -10.51
N GLN A 310 -5.19 -14.80 -11.71
CA GLN A 310 -5.13 -15.93 -12.65
C GLN A 310 -4.27 -17.08 -12.13
N ALA A 311 -3.20 -16.79 -11.39
CA ALA A 311 -2.34 -17.79 -10.79
C ALA A 311 -2.99 -18.51 -9.59
N ILE A 312 -3.96 -17.88 -8.92
CA ILE A 312 -4.64 -18.48 -7.75
C ILE A 312 -5.49 -19.69 -8.13
N GLU A 313 -6.15 -19.68 -9.29
CA GLU A 313 -7.05 -20.76 -9.70
C GLU A 313 -6.35 -22.14 -9.83
N PRO A 314 -5.20 -22.26 -10.54
CA PRO A 314 -4.45 -23.50 -10.56
C PRO A 314 -3.87 -23.88 -9.19
N ILE A 315 -3.43 -22.93 -8.37
CA ILE A 315 -2.96 -23.21 -7.01
C ILE A 315 -4.11 -23.83 -6.19
N LYS A 316 -5.29 -23.23 -6.23
CA LYS A 316 -6.48 -23.75 -5.54
C LYS A 316 -6.74 -25.22 -5.93
N ARG A 317 -6.81 -25.51 -7.24
CA ARG A 317 -7.07 -26.86 -7.73
C ARG A 317 -5.99 -27.85 -7.24
N LEU A 318 -4.72 -27.51 -7.42
CA LEU A 318 -3.60 -28.39 -7.01
C LEU A 318 -3.60 -28.67 -5.50
N THR A 319 -3.93 -27.66 -4.67
CA THR A 319 -4.00 -27.81 -3.23
C THR A 319 -5.22 -28.60 -2.77
N GLU A 320 -6.39 -28.45 -3.43
CA GLU A 320 -7.61 -29.21 -3.14
C GLU A 320 -7.48 -30.70 -3.57
N GLU A 321 -6.72 -30.99 -4.61
CA GLU A 321 -6.43 -32.35 -5.12
C GLU A 321 -5.34 -33.08 -4.36
N SER A 322 -4.61 -32.40 -3.43
CA SER A 322 -3.55 -33.02 -2.61
C SER A 322 -4.12 -34.00 -1.59
N ASP A 323 -3.36 -35.01 -1.20
CA ASP A 323 -3.70 -35.96 -0.13
C ASP A 323 -3.56 -35.35 1.30
N CYS A 324 -2.95 -34.16 1.43
CA CYS A 324 -2.77 -33.46 2.69
C CYS A 324 -4.00 -32.63 3.08
N GLU A 325 -4.70 -33.01 4.15
CA GLU A 325 -5.90 -32.30 4.62
C GLU A 325 -5.63 -30.82 4.95
N SER A 326 -4.49 -30.52 5.58
CA SER A 326 -4.08 -29.14 5.89
C SER A 326 -3.96 -28.29 4.62
N LEU A 327 -3.41 -28.87 3.54
CA LEU A 327 -3.26 -28.19 2.27
C LEU A 327 -4.60 -28.02 1.56
N GLN A 328 -5.50 -29.03 1.63
CA GLN A 328 -6.87 -28.92 1.10
C GLN A 328 -7.66 -27.80 1.78
N VAL A 329 -7.55 -27.68 3.11
CA VAL A 329 -8.21 -26.62 3.89
C VAL A 329 -7.73 -25.25 3.42
N MET A 330 -6.43 -25.08 3.17
CA MET A 330 -5.89 -23.83 2.59
C MET A 330 -6.44 -23.57 1.19
N GLY A 331 -6.50 -24.58 0.33
CA GLY A 331 -7.05 -24.47 -1.02
C GLY A 331 -8.49 -24.01 -1.06
N ARG A 332 -9.35 -24.55 -0.18
CA ARG A 332 -10.77 -24.16 -0.08
C ARG A 332 -10.98 -22.70 0.31
N GLN A 333 -10.00 -22.08 0.98
CA GLN A 333 -10.06 -20.67 1.38
C GLN A 333 -9.64 -19.72 0.23
N LEU A 334 -9.02 -20.23 -0.84
CA LEU A 334 -8.61 -19.42 -1.97
C LEU A 334 -9.80 -19.10 -2.88
N ASP A 335 -9.87 -17.84 -3.30
CA ASP A 335 -10.81 -17.36 -4.29
C ASP A 335 -10.06 -16.64 -5.43
N ALA A 336 -10.18 -17.15 -6.63
CA ALA A 336 -9.57 -16.59 -7.83
C ALA A 336 -10.26 -15.33 -8.35
N CYS A 337 -11.35 -14.88 -7.72
CA CYS A 337 -12.13 -13.70 -8.09
C CYS A 337 -12.39 -13.62 -9.61
N THR A 338 -12.84 -14.72 -10.22
CA THR A 338 -12.92 -14.90 -11.69
C THR A 338 -13.67 -13.78 -12.40
N ALA A 339 -14.79 -13.31 -11.82
CA ALA A 339 -15.58 -12.22 -12.42
C ALA A 339 -14.77 -10.91 -12.49
N LEU A 340 -14.04 -10.56 -11.42
CA LEU A 340 -13.19 -9.38 -11.37
C LEU A 340 -12.03 -9.51 -12.37
N ARG A 341 -11.33 -10.65 -12.34
CA ARG A 341 -10.24 -10.96 -13.27
C ARG A 341 -10.66 -10.80 -14.72
N THR A 342 -11.78 -11.45 -15.12
CA THR A 342 -12.30 -11.40 -16.48
C THR A 342 -12.65 -9.96 -16.88
N ARG A 343 -13.24 -9.19 -15.96
CA ARG A 343 -13.56 -7.80 -16.21
C ARG A 343 -12.32 -6.96 -16.48
N ILE A 344 -11.28 -7.08 -15.65
CA ILE A 344 -10.02 -6.36 -15.84
C ILE A 344 -9.38 -6.71 -17.19
N GLN A 345 -9.31 -8.01 -17.54
CA GLN A 345 -8.71 -8.49 -18.78
C GLN A 345 -9.48 -8.03 -20.03
N ARG A 346 -10.81 -7.90 -19.92
CA ARG A 346 -11.64 -7.42 -21.02
C ARG A 346 -11.53 -5.91 -21.21
N GLU A 347 -11.49 -5.15 -20.10
CA GLU A 347 -11.61 -3.68 -20.14
C GLU A 347 -10.28 -2.96 -20.29
N LEU A 348 -9.18 -3.53 -19.83
CA LEU A 348 -7.87 -2.91 -19.91
C LEU A 348 -6.98 -3.53 -21.00
N LYS A 349 -6.13 -2.71 -21.61
CA LYS A 349 -5.07 -3.21 -22.49
C LYS A 349 -4.07 -4.05 -21.69
N PRO A 350 -3.42 -5.06 -22.30
CA PRO A 350 -2.42 -5.90 -21.61
C PRO A 350 -1.19 -5.14 -21.11
N ASP A 351 -0.77 -4.11 -21.84
CA ASP A 351 0.33 -3.20 -21.43
C ASP A 351 -0.15 -1.74 -21.46
N PRO A 352 -0.88 -1.31 -20.42
CA PRO A 352 -1.38 0.04 -20.35
C PRO A 352 -0.27 1.01 -19.91
N PRO A 353 -0.37 2.31 -20.23
CA PRO A 353 0.54 3.31 -19.71
C PRO A 353 0.41 3.45 -18.19
N LEU A 354 1.48 3.90 -17.53
CA LEU A 354 1.47 4.17 -16.08
C LEU A 354 0.44 5.24 -15.68
N GLN A 355 0.27 6.26 -16.53
CA GLN A 355 -0.59 7.41 -16.25
C GLN A 355 -1.82 7.39 -17.13
N VAL A 356 -2.99 7.46 -16.52
CA VAL A 356 -4.29 7.48 -17.22
C VAL A 356 -4.41 8.65 -18.20
N ASN A 357 -3.85 9.81 -17.87
CA ASN A 357 -3.90 11.03 -18.70
C ASN A 357 -3.17 10.93 -20.04
N LYS A 358 -2.33 9.91 -20.23
CA LYS A 358 -1.67 9.63 -21.51
C LYS A 358 -2.58 8.94 -22.53
N GLY A 359 -3.78 8.53 -22.10
CA GLY A 359 -4.69 7.74 -22.94
C GLY A 359 -4.21 6.31 -23.17
N GLY A 360 -4.94 5.52 -23.97
CA GLY A 360 -4.53 4.17 -24.34
C GLY A 360 -4.65 3.12 -23.24
N VAL A 361 -5.40 3.36 -22.18
CA VAL A 361 -5.60 2.45 -21.04
C VAL A 361 -6.64 1.38 -21.35
N MET A 362 -7.80 1.80 -21.88
CA MET A 362 -8.92 0.89 -22.15
C MET A 362 -8.68 0.06 -23.41
N ALA A 363 -9.14 -1.19 -23.41
CA ALA A 363 -9.17 -2.05 -24.58
C ALA A 363 -10.15 -1.52 -25.66
N GLU A 364 -10.05 -2.04 -26.86
CA GLU A 364 -11.00 -1.76 -27.94
C GLU A 364 -12.29 -2.55 -27.72
N GLY A 365 -13.43 -1.99 -28.13
CA GLY A 365 -14.74 -2.62 -27.96
C GLY A 365 -15.35 -2.46 -26.55
N VAL A 366 -14.72 -1.73 -25.63
CA VAL A 366 -15.25 -1.47 -24.28
C VAL A 366 -16.25 -0.31 -24.27
N SER A 367 -16.02 0.70 -25.11
CA SER A 367 -16.88 1.86 -25.26
C SER A 367 -16.92 2.29 -26.72
N GLU A 368 -18.10 2.20 -27.34
CA GLU A 368 -18.32 2.61 -28.73
C GLU A 368 -17.92 4.08 -28.92
N GLU A 369 -18.34 4.96 -28.00
CA GLU A 369 -17.98 6.39 -28.04
C GLU A 369 -16.47 6.63 -28.02
N LEU A 370 -15.74 5.88 -27.18
CA LEU A 370 -14.27 5.98 -27.11
C LEU A 370 -13.61 5.48 -28.39
N ASP A 371 -14.14 4.44 -29.00
CA ASP A 371 -13.59 3.86 -30.22
C ASP A 371 -13.89 4.76 -31.42
N GLU A 372 -15.07 5.39 -31.49
CA GLU A 372 -15.38 6.43 -32.47
C GLU A 372 -14.44 7.64 -32.35
N LEU A 373 -14.20 8.14 -31.13
CA LEU A 373 -13.26 9.24 -30.89
C LEU A 373 -11.82 8.86 -31.28
N ARG A 374 -11.42 7.62 -31.05
CA ARG A 374 -10.12 7.10 -31.50
C ARG A 374 -10.02 7.07 -33.02
N GLN A 375 -11.05 6.57 -33.70
CA GLN A 375 -11.09 6.55 -35.17
C GLN A 375 -11.01 7.98 -35.74
N MET A 376 -11.76 8.93 -35.16
CA MET A 376 -11.67 10.33 -35.58
C MET A 376 -10.27 10.91 -35.38
N ALA A 377 -9.61 10.58 -34.25
CA ALA A 377 -8.24 11.02 -33.96
C ALA A 377 -7.19 10.40 -34.90
N TYR A 378 -7.36 9.13 -35.27
CA TYR A 378 -6.49 8.44 -36.23
C TYR A 378 -6.71 8.92 -37.65
N SER A 379 -7.98 9.01 -38.10
CA SER A 379 -8.30 9.51 -39.43
C SER A 379 -7.84 10.97 -39.63
N GLY A 380 -7.91 11.78 -38.58
CA GLY A 380 -7.33 13.12 -38.63
C GLY A 380 -5.82 13.15 -38.83
N LYS A 381 -5.08 12.21 -38.26
CA LYS A 381 -3.62 12.05 -38.49
C LYS A 381 -3.34 11.56 -39.92
N ASP A 382 -4.07 10.58 -40.39
CA ASP A 382 -3.91 10.05 -41.74
C ASP A 382 -4.26 11.09 -42.79
N TYR A 383 -5.27 11.91 -42.55
CA TYR A 383 -5.63 13.04 -43.40
C TYR A 383 -4.52 14.11 -43.45
N LEU A 384 -3.91 14.42 -42.31
CA LEU A 384 -2.74 15.34 -42.27
C LEU A 384 -1.53 14.77 -43.01
N LEU A 385 -1.28 13.47 -42.91
CA LEU A 385 -0.20 12.82 -43.68
C LEU A 385 -0.49 12.82 -45.18
N GLN A 386 -1.75 12.61 -45.60
CA GLN A 386 -2.15 12.70 -47.02
C GLN A 386 -1.97 14.14 -47.56
N ILE A 387 -2.37 15.15 -46.78
CA ILE A 387 -2.14 16.55 -47.13
C ILE A 387 -0.65 16.82 -47.23
N GLN A 388 0.15 16.38 -46.25
CA GLN A 388 1.60 16.55 -46.27
C GLN A 388 2.22 15.94 -47.52
N GLN A 389 1.81 14.72 -47.90
CA GLN A 389 2.34 14.01 -49.06
C GLN A 389 1.95 14.72 -50.36
N ARG A 390 0.70 15.18 -50.49
CA ARG A 390 0.20 15.94 -51.64
C ARG A 390 0.94 17.27 -51.81
N GLU A 391 1.21 17.97 -50.70
CA GLU A 391 1.95 19.24 -50.74
C GLU A 391 3.44 19.04 -51.00
N ILE A 392 4.05 17.94 -50.58
CA ILE A 392 5.43 17.55 -50.97
C ILE A 392 5.51 17.30 -52.47
N GLU A 393 4.54 16.58 -53.05
CA GLU A 393 4.47 16.32 -54.48
C GLU A 393 4.23 17.59 -55.30
N ALA A 394 3.38 18.50 -54.82
CA ALA A 394 3.08 19.75 -55.49
C ALA A 394 4.22 20.80 -55.41
N THR A 395 4.93 20.82 -54.29
CA THR A 395 5.99 21.83 -54.05
C THR A 395 7.40 21.33 -54.29
N GLY A 396 7.62 20.01 -54.39
CA GLY A 396 8.93 19.38 -54.48
C GLY A 396 9.81 19.49 -53.22
N ILE A 397 9.25 19.95 -52.09
CA ILE A 397 9.99 20.16 -50.85
C ILE A 397 9.86 18.89 -49.98
N ALA A 398 10.82 17.98 -50.04
CA ALA A 398 10.84 16.73 -49.31
C ALA A 398 10.88 16.88 -47.78
N SER A 399 11.29 18.04 -47.26
CA SER A 399 11.36 18.32 -45.81
C SER A 399 10.12 18.99 -45.21
N LEU A 400 9.04 19.13 -46.00
CA LEU A 400 7.80 19.75 -45.53
C LEU A 400 7.19 18.96 -44.35
N LYS A 401 6.98 19.62 -43.23
CA LYS A 401 6.31 19.06 -42.05
C LYS A 401 5.03 19.83 -41.75
N ILE A 402 3.91 19.15 -41.72
CA ILE A 402 2.67 19.75 -41.26
C ILE A 402 2.53 19.43 -39.77
N GLY A 403 2.51 20.45 -38.93
CA GLY A 403 2.33 20.35 -37.47
C GLY A 403 0.93 20.84 -37.05
N PHE A 404 0.32 20.14 -36.13
CA PHE A 404 -0.92 20.58 -35.49
C PHE A 404 -0.59 21.54 -34.34
N ASN A 405 -1.11 22.75 -34.42
CA ASN A 405 -0.97 23.72 -33.34
C ASN A 405 -2.32 23.91 -32.64
N ASN A 406 -2.37 23.70 -31.32
CA ASN A 406 -3.57 23.89 -30.49
C ASN A 406 -4.02 25.37 -30.36
N VAL A 407 -3.57 26.26 -31.24
CA VAL A 407 -4.06 27.64 -31.29
C VAL A 407 -5.43 27.63 -31.93
N LYS A 408 -6.48 27.75 -31.12
CA LYS A 408 -7.86 28.01 -31.58
C LYS A 408 -7.86 29.06 -32.66
N LEU A 409 -8.43 28.73 -33.83
CA LEU A 409 -8.71 29.60 -34.95
C LEU A 409 -9.35 30.92 -34.49
N ARG A 410 -8.53 31.92 -34.30
CA ARG A 410 -8.86 33.36 -34.36
C ARG A 410 -8.11 34.01 -35.50
N SER A 411 -7.68 33.21 -36.49
CA SER A 411 -6.74 33.68 -37.53
C SER A 411 -7.41 33.97 -38.87
N GLU A 412 -8.69 33.69 -39.08
CA GLU A 412 -9.33 34.06 -40.34
C GLU A 412 -9.58 35.57 -40.48
N GLU A 413 -9.77 36.27 -39.39
CA GLU A 413 -9.94 37.76 -39.43
C GLU A 413 -8.63 38.52 -39.56
N ARG A 414 -7.44 37.93 -39.39
CA ARG A 414 -6.15 38.62 -39.54
C ARG A 414 -5.48 38.44 -40.89
N ARG A 415 -5.98 37.58 -41.76
CA ARG A 415 -5.41 37.38 -43.12
C ARG A 415 -5.97 38.34 -44.17
N VAL A 416 -7.11 38.96 -43.94
CA VAL A 416 -7.71 39.93 -44.89
C VAL A 416 -7.13 41.36 -44.74
N GLY A 417 -6.33 41.63 -43.70
CA GLY A 417 -5.79 42.94 -43.44
C GLY A 417 -4.35 43.23 -43.90
N LYS A 418 -3.67 42.32 -44.60
CA LYS A 418 -2.24 42.49 -44.98
C LYS A 418 -1.94 42.47 -46.50
N GLU A 419 -2.95 42.44 -47.33
CA GLU A 419 -2.78 42.53 -48.79
C GLU A 419 -3.09 43.89 -49.40
N CYS A 420 -3.08 44.95 -48.69
CA CYS A 420 -3.13 46.30 -49.25
C CYS A 420 -2.13 47.21 -48.56
N ARG A 421 -0.85 47.16 -49.06
CA ARG A 421 0.04 48.31 -49.22
C ARG A 421 1.31 47.85 -49.92
N SER A 422 1.29 48.10 -51.19
CA SER A 422 2.36 48.35 -52.22
C SER A 422 3.77 48.03 -51.86
#